data_39a9735dec3931e8f88b45ebf89ef889
#
_entry.id   39a9735dec3931e8f88b45ebf89ef889
#
_cell.length_a   1.000
_cell.length_b   1.000
_cell.length_c   1.000
_cell.angle_alpha   90.00
_cell.angle_beta   90.00
_cell.angle_gamma   90.00
#
_symmetry.space_group_name_H-M   'P 1'
#
loop_
_entity.id
_entity.type
_entity.pdbx_description
1 polymer ?
#
loop_
_entity_poly.entity_id
_entity_poly.type
_entity_poly.pdbx_seq_one_letter_code
_entity_poly.pdbx_strand_id
1 'polypeptide(L)'
;MTTKDSIMLLATRFDNLGDWTVEQQFVLQMGSSYLLAHGIGTPLAKDASTKFTVVSPGKYTLWVRTKNWTAFWSEGKTPGIFQVVVDHKADASEFGTGKAGATPSERASWYWQKGGEYDLQEGTHEISVHDLTGLDGRVDAILLTKSGDAPGDSLEDYKALRSKLLPEKTEDKGKYDFVIVGAGMSGLCAAIAAARFGCKVALIQDRYILGGNNSSEVRVGLGGQINMAPYPSLGYILNEIGPDRIGNARGAHHYQDWKKWDVIAAEPNITLFAGYTVDKAIMENGSIMAVEAVEATKQNRIRISGCIFSDCTGDAHLAVLAGARTMMGREAKSEFGESLAPEKADDYTMGVSIEWYCEDQNTPCSFPDSLDWGLKLDEETVEPVHRANWYWEVGMNDDQIADAEKIRDYGMYVA
;
A
#
# COMPACT_ATOMS: atom_id res chain seq x y z
N MET A 1 -16.19 24.71 -5.03
CA MET A 1 -16.34 23.74 -6.14
C MET A 1 -17.76 23.18 -6.14
N THR A 2 -18.43 23.10 -7.27
CA THR A 2 -19.75 22.48 -7.43
C THR A 2 -19.61 21.16 -8.20
N THR A 3 -20.54 20.22 -8.03
CA THR A 3 -20.52 18.93 -8.73
C THR A 3 -20.75 19.06 -10.25
N LYS A 4 -21.33 20.18 -10.71
CA LYS A 4 -21.52 20.44 -12.14
C LYS A 4 -20.29 21.03 -12.83
N ASP A 5 -19.44 21.72 -12.06
CA ASP A 5 -18.27 22.45 -12.56
C ASP A 5 -16.95 21.81 -12.12
N SER A 6 -17.00 20.59 -11.61
CA SER A 6 -15.82 19.84 -11.17
C SER A 6 -15.98 18.36 -11.47
N ILE A 7 -14.96 17.76 -12.04
CA ILE A 7 -14.87 16.34 -12.39
C ILE A 7 -13.66 15.78 -11.66
N MET A 8 -13.89 14.82 -10.79
CA MET A 8 -12.84 14.12 -10.05
C MET A 8 -12.71 12.69 -10.55
N LEU A 9 -11.52 12.30 -10.94
CA LEU A 9 -11.18 10.98 -11.45
C LEU A 9 -10.18 10.36 -10.49
N LEU A 10 -10.50 9.19 -9.94
CA LEU A 10 -9.55 8.41 -9.14
C LEU A 10 -8.71 7.56 -10.09
N ALA A 11 -7.40 7.69 -10.03
CA ALA A 11 -6.50 7.07 -11.01
C ALA A 11 -6.62 5.53 -11.02
N THR A 12 -6.83 4.91 -9.86
CA THR A 12 -7.02 3.45 -9.76
C THR A 12 -8.31 2.95 -10.41
N ARG A 13 -9.27 3.84 -10.72
CA ARG A 13 -10.54 3.52 -11.42
C ARG A 13 -10.45 3.69 -12.93
N PHE A 14 -9.29 4.00 -13.48
CA PHE A 14 -9.14 4.14 -14.92
C PHE A 14 -9.51 2.85 -15.63
N ASP A 15 -10.11 2.97 -16.83
CA ASP A 15 -10.57 1.82 -17.62
C ASP A 15 -9.41 0.94 -18.08
N ASN A 16 -8.26 1.56 -18.33
CA ASN A 16 -7.03 0.89 -18.71
C ASN A 16 -5.90 1.41 -17.81
N LEU A 17 -5.24 0.52 -17.08
CA LEU A 17 -4.12 0.87 -16.22
C LEU A 17 -2.76 0.83 -16.95
N GLY A 18 -2.73 0.32 -18.19
CA GLY A 18 -1.48 0.17 -18.93
C GLY A 18 -0.49 -0.71 -18.16
N ASP A 19 0.72 -0.18 -17.97
CA ASP A 19 1.77 -0.83 -17.17
C ASP A 19 1.89 -0.24 -15.74
N TRP A 20 0.98 0.67 -15.36
CA TRP A 20 0.90 1.21 -14.01
C TRP A 20 0.30 0.17 -13.05
N THR A 21 0.80 0.13 -11.83
CA THR A 21 0.32 -0.78 -10.78
C THR A 21 -0.51 -0.04 -9.74
N VAL A 22 -1.51 -0.72 -9.17
CA VAL A 22 -2.24 -0.19 -8.02
C VAL A 22 -1.44 -0.47 -6.75
N GLU A 23 -1.12 0.59 -6.01
CA GLU A 23 -0.44 0.52 -4.73
C GLU A 23 -1.35 1.00 -3.60
N GLN A 24 -1.34 0.29 -2.49
CA GLN A 24 -2.24 0.53 -1.36
C GLN A 24 -1.51 0.59 -0.01
N GLN A 25 -0.19 0.51 -0.02
CA GLN A 25 0.63 0.40 1.19
C GLN A 25 0.38 1.53 2.19
N PHE A 26 0.10 2.74 1.71
CA PHE A 26 -0.11 3.92 2.55
C PHE A 26 -1.54 4.46 2.51
N VAL A 27 -2.52 3.62 2.19
CA VAL A 27 -3.92 4.04 2.07
C VAL A 27 -4.46 4.70 3.34
N LEU A 28 -3.95 4.33 4.50
CA LEU A 28 -4.37 4.90 5.78
C LEU A 28 -3.89 6.32 5.98
N GLN A 29 -2.66 6.62 5.58
CA GLN A 29 -2.05 7.93 5.69
C GLN A 29 -2.58 8.89 4.62
N MET A 30 -2.86 8.40 3.43
CA MET A 30 -3.23 9.24 2.29
C MET A 30 -4.72 9.21 1.90
N GLY A 31 -5.48 8.27 2.43
CA GLY A 31 -6.94 8.18 2.27
C GLY A 31 -7.42 7.40 1.05
N SER A 32 -6.54 6.92 0.18
CA SER A 32 -6.85 6.13 -1.01
C SER A 32 -5.66 5.29 -1.47
N SER A 33 -5.93 4.29 -2.29
CA SER A 33 -4.92 3.66 -3.14
C SER A 33 -4.60 4.57 -4.33
N TYR A 34 -3.47 4.35 -4.97
CA TYR A 34 -2.95 5.19 -6.05
C TYR A 34 -2.32 4.34 -7.15
N LEU A 35 -2.06 4.93 -8.30
CA LEU A 35 -1.24 4.32 -9.35
C LEU A 35 0.24 4.65 -9.11
N LEU A 36 1.07 3.62 -9.28
CA LEU A 36 2.52 3.68 -9.14
C LEU A 36 3.17 3.26 -10.45
N ALA A 37 4.11 4.08 -10.95
CA ALA A 37 5.03 3.69 -12.00
C ALA A 37 6.19 2.90 -11.39
N HIS A 38 6.32 1.61 -11.78
CA HIS A 38 7.29 0.70 -11.17
C HIS A 38 8.22 0.08 -12.23
N GLY A 39 8.85 0.93 -13.03
CA GLY A 39 9.67 0.54 -14.17
C GLY A 39 11.17 0.38 -13.89
N ILE A 40 11.62 0.61 -12.66
CA ILE A 40 13.03 0.52 -12.25
C ILE A 40 13.95 1.31 -13.22
N GLY A 41 13.67 2.61 -13.37
CA GLY A 41 14.45 3.53 -14.21
C GLY A 41 14.17 3.45 -15.71
N THR A 42 13.29 2.56 -16.15
CA THR A 42 12.80 2.51 -17.53
C THR A 42 11.35 3.00 -17.55
N PRO A 43 11.03 4.07 -18.30
CA PRO A 43 9.67 4.55 -18.42
C PRO A 43 8.70 3.45 -18.85
N LEU A 44 7.51 3.45 -18.27
CA LEU A 44 6.47 2.49 -18.59
C LEU A 44 6.06 2.63 -20.07
N ALA A 45 5.90 1.49 -20.76
CA ALA A 45 5.59 1.50 -22.18
C ALA A 45 4.12 1.83 -22.50
N LYS A 46 3.21 1.60 -21.54
CA LYS A 46 1.77 1.79 -21.72
C LYS A 46 1.20 2.72 -20.65
N ASP A 47 0.53 3.76 -21.12
CA ASP A 47 -0.16 4.73 -20.29
C ASP A 47 -1.38 4.14 -19.58
N ALA A 48 -1.66 4.64 -18.40
CA ALA A 48 -2.96 4.48 -17.79
C ALA A 48 -3.94 5.51 -18.39
N SER A 49 -5.17 5.08 -18.76
CA SER A 49 -6.14 5.96 -19.41
C SER A 49 -7.58 5.65 -19.03
N THR A 50 -8.43 6.67 -19.13
CA THR A 50 -9.87 6.53 -18.95
C THR A 50 -10.64 7.59 -19.76
N LYS A 51 -11.92 7.34 -19.96
CA LYS A 51 -12.84 8.33 -20.53
C LYS A 51 -13.65 8.99 -19.43
N PHE A 52 -13.96 10.26 -19.63
CA PHE A 52 -14.82 11.00 -18.71
C PHE A 52 -15.84 11.86 -19.50
N THR A 53 -16.92 12.24 -18.82
CA THR A 53 -17.99 13.03 -19.47
C THR A 53 -18.02 14.43 -18.89
N VAL A 54 -18.01 15.42 -19.77
CA VAL A 54 -18.24 16.82 -19.47
C VAL A 54 -19.72 17.14 -19.74
N VAL A 55 -20.45 17.54 -18.71
CA VAL A 55 -21.85 17.93 -18.78
C VAL A 55 -22.06 19.47 -18.80
N SER A 56 -21.04 20.21 -18.44
CA SER A 56 -21.06 21.68 -18.39
C SER A 56 -19.82 22.19 -19.14
N PRO A 57 -19.94 22.59 -20.39
CA PRO A 57 -18.80 23.05 -21.19
C PRO A 57 -18.18 24.32 -20.62
N GLY A 58 -16.89 24.52 -20.87
CA GLY A 58 -16.15 25.69 -20.43
C GLY A 58 -14.70 25.42 -20.08
N LYS A 59 -14.08 26.43 -19.45
CA LYS A 59 -12.67 26.41 -19.12
C LYS A 59 -12.43 25.69 -17.76
N TYR A 60 -11.70 24.60 -17.77
CA TYR A 60 -11.34 23.80 -16.62
C TYR A 60 -9.86 23.93 -16.32
N THR A 61 -9.51 24.09 -15.06
CA THR A 61 -8.14 23.96 -14.56
C THR A 61 -7.88 22.52 -14.15
N LEU A 62 -6.76 21.97 -14.60
CA LEU A 62 -6.29 20.63 -14.22
C LEU A 62 -5.55 20.70 -12.88
N TRP A 63 -5.86 19.77 -11.98
CA TRP A 63 -5.12 19.50 -10.75
C TRP A 63 -4.85 18.01 -10.65
N VAL A 64 -3.66 17.65 -10.23
CA VAL A 64 -3.24 16.26 -10.03
C VAL A 64 -2.81 16.07 -8.60
N ARG A 65 -3.43 15.12 -7.89
CA ARG A 65 -2.98 14.71 -6.56
C ARG A 65 -1.88 13.68 -6.71
N THR A 66 -0.70 14.06 -6.27
CA THR A 66 0.54 13.29 -6.42
C THR A 66 1.40 13.43 -5.16
N LYS A 67 2.45 12.67 -5.07
CA LYS A 67 3.43 12.76 -3.99
C LYS A 67 4.63 13.57 -4.45
N ASN A 68 5.00 14.58 -3.68
CA ASN A 68 6.26 15.27 -3.87
C ASN A 68 7.37 14.46 -3.19
N TRP A 69 8.04 13.63 -3.98
CA TRP A 69 9.10 12.79 -3.51
C TRP A 69 10.41 13.16 -4.21
N THR A 70 11.46 13.47 -3.48
CA THR A 70 12.78 13.78 -4.04
C THR A 70 13.83 12.91 -3.38
N ALA A 71 14.77 12.41 -4.17
CA ALA A 71 15.96 11.77 -3.65
C ALA A 71 16.76 12.79 -2.82
N PHE A 72 16.67 12.69 -1.51
CA PHE A 72 17.30 13.67 -0.60
C PHE A 72 18.84 13.56 -0.55
N TRP A 73 19.39 12.54 -1.19
CA TRP A 73 20.83 12.31 -1.38
C TRP A 73 21.35 12.81 -2.73
N SER A 74 20.47 13.27 -3.64
CA SER A 74 20.85 13.73 -4.98
C SER A 74 20.21 15.09 -5.26
N GLU A 75 21.03 16.14 -5.37
CA GLU A 75 20.53 17.47 -5.69
C GLU A 75 20.08 17.55 -7.15
N GLY A 76 18.85 18.02 -7.36
CA GLY A 76 18.33 18.42 -8.67
C GLY A 76 17.88 17.28 -9.59
N LYS A 77 17.96 16.03 -9.15
CA LYS A 77 17.49 14.86 -9.92
C LYS A 77 16.48 14.08 -9.11
N THR A 78 15.36 13.81 -9.70
CA THR A 78 14.23 13.20 -9.01
C THR A 78 13.55 12.19 -9.92
N PRO A 79 13.40 10.94 -9.50
CA PRO A 79 12.48 10.01 -10.14
C PRO A 79 11.04 10.41 -9.84
N GLY A 80 10.08 9.77 -10.49
CA GLY A 80 8.68 9.95 -10.17
C GLY A 80 7.99 11.07 -10.94
N ILE A 81 8.53 11.45 -12.10
CA ILE A 81 7.94 12.46 -12.98
C ILE A 81 7.07 11.80 -14.04
N PHE A 82 5.89 12.35 -14.24
CA PHE A 82 4.95 11.91 -15.25
C PHE A 82 4.20 13.10 -15.88
N GLN A 83 3.51 12.85 -16.98
CA GLN A 83 2.73 13.83 -17.72
C GLN A 83 1.27 13.40 -17.81
N VAL A 84 0.36 14.36 -17.78
CA VAL A 84 -1.07 14.13 -18.04
C VAL A 84 -1.39 14.55 -19.48
N VAL A 85 -2.16 13.74 -20.18
CA VAL A 85 -2.59 13.97 -21.55
C VAL A 85 -4.11 14.04 -21.57
N VAL A 86 -4.68 15.12 -22.08
CA VAL A 86 -6.13 15.32 -22.22
C VAL A 86 -6.44 15.46 -23.70
N ASP A 87 -7.33 14.62 -24.24
CA ASP A 87 -7.71 14.59 -25.66
C ASP A 87 -6.50 14.61 -26.61
N HIS A 88 -5.54 13.73 -26.35
CA HIS A 88 -4.27 13.60 -27.09
C HIS A 88 -3.34 14.83 -27.01
N LYS A 89 -3.65 15.78 -26.13
CA LYS A 89 -2.79 16.94 -25.88
C LYS A 89 -2.12 16.79 -24.52
N ALA A 90 -0.81 16.66 -24.53
CA ALA A 90 0.00 16.62 -23.32
C ALA A 90 -0.06 17.97 -22.57
N ASP A 91 -0.23 17.94 -21.27
CA ASP A 91 -0.10 19.12 -20.42
C ASP A 91 1.33 19.67 -20.51
N ALA A 92 1.47 20.98 -20.43
CA ALA A 92 2.79 21.60 -20.41
C ALA A 92 3.54 21.41 -19.08
N SER A 93 2.81 21.02 -18.03
CA SER A 93 3.37 20.73 -16.70
C SER A 93 3.79 19.27 -16.61
N GLU A 94 4.96 19.06 -15.98
CA GLU A 94 5.34 17.75 -15.47
C GLU A 94 4.86 17.63 -14.03
N PHE A 95 4.34 16.47 -13.68
CA PHE A 95 3.74 16.18 -12.38
C PHE A 95 4.60 15.19 -11.60
N GLY A 96 4.35 15.09 -10.31
CA GLY A 96 5.07 14.20 -9.42
C GLY A 96 6.18 14.93 -8.67
N THR A 97 7.35 14.36 -8.67
CA THR A 97 8.50 14.86 -7.93
C THR A 97 9.21 15.96 -8.71
N GLY A 98 9.57 17.06 -8.07
CA GLY A 98 10.34 18.04 -8.82
C GLY A 98 10.45 19.45 -8.24
N LYS A 99 9.93 19.71 -7.06
CA LYS A 99 10.20 21.00 -6.41
C LYS A 99 11.55 21.00 -5.72
N ALA A 100 12.54 21.56 -6.39
CA ALA A 100 13.78 21.98 -5.74
C ALA A 100 13.43 22.88 -4.54
N GLY A 101 14.01 22.61 -3.36
CA GLY A 101 13.86 23.46 -2.18
C GLY A 101 12.79 23.04 -1.16
N ALA A 102 12.02 22.00 -1.40
CA ALA A 102 11.11 21.48 -0.39
C ALA A 102 11.85 20.99 0.87
N THR A 103 11.31 21.27 2.05
CA THR A 103 11.81 20.67 3.29
C THR A 103 11.63 19.15 3.28
N PRO A 104 12.38 18.36 4.07
CA PRO A 104 12.18 16.91 4.13
C PRO A 104 10.73 16.49 4.43
N SER A 105 10.00 17.23 5.27
CA SER A 105 8.59 16.99 5.57
C SER A 105 7.66 17.28 4.38
N GLU A 106 7.95 18.32 3.58
CA GLU A 106 7.20 18.64 2.37
C GLU A 106 7.47 17.65 1.24
N ARG A 107 8.64 17.01 1.24
CA ARG A 107 9.04 16.02 0.23
C ARG A 107 8.26 14.71 0.35
N ALA A 108 7.78 14.37 1.53
CA ALA A 108 7.04 13.14 1.78
C ALA A 108 5.52 13.31 1.73
N SER A 109 5.01 14.52 1.47
CA SER A 109 3.58 14.81 1.51
C SER A 109 2.86 14.58 0.19
N TRP A 110 1.60 14.18 0.26
CA TRP A 110 0.67 14.21 -0.85
C TRP A 110 0.11 15.62 -1.00
N TYR A 111 0.03 16.12 -2.23
CA TYR A 111 -0.43 17.47 -2.53
C TYR A 111 -1.08 17.56 -3.89
N TRP A 112 -1.81 18.64 -4.14
CA TRP A 112 -2.39 18.95 -5.43
C TRP A 112 -1.45 19.84 -6.26
N GLN A 113 -0.98 19.31 -7.36
CA GLN A 113 -0.16 20.05 -8.32
C GLN A 113 -1.05 20.62 -9.42
N LYS A 114 -0.91 21.92 -9.67
CA LYS A 114 -1.66 22.62 -10.71
C LYS A 114 -1.06 22.32 -12.09
N GLY A 115 -1.91 21.92 -13.03
CA GLY A 115 -1.62 21.83 -14.45
C GLY A 115 -2.19 22.98 -15.27
N GLY A 116 -2.36 22.73 -16.56
CA GLY A 116 -2.89 23.68 -17.52
C GLY A 116 -4.39 23.91 -17.42
N GLU A 117 -4.87 24.74 -18.34
CA GLU A 117 -6.30 25.04 -18.53
C GLU A 117 -6.77 24.44 -19.84
N TYR A 118 -7.96 23.85 -19.82
CA TYR A 118 -8.57 23.13 -20.94
C TYR A 118 -9.96 23.70 -21.22
N ASP A 119 -10.24 24.05 -22.46
CA ASP A 119 -11.58 24.44 -22.91
C ASP A 119 -12.32 23.20 -23.39
N LEU A 120 -13.09 22.59 -22.46
CA LEU A 120 -13.76 21.32 -22.68
C LEU A 120 -15.22 21.56 -23.11
N GLN A 121 -15.61 20.92 -24.20
CA GLN A 121 -16.98 20.93 -24.70
C GLN A 121 -17.84 19.89 -23.99
N GLU A 122 -19.15 19.98 -24.11
CA GLU A 122 -20.02 18.90 -23.63
C GLU A 122 -19.78 17.63 -24.44
N GLY A 123 -19.65 16.51 -23.73
CA GLY A 123 -19.40 15.20 -24.35
C GLY A 123 -18.37 14.33 -23.61
N THR A 124 -17.91 13.34 -24.33
CA THR A 124 -16.90 12.37 -23.82
C THR A 124 -15.52 12.83 -24.22
N HIS A 125 -14.65 12.87 -23.25
CA HIS A 125 -13.23 13.20 -23.37
C HIS A 125 -12.37 12.03 -22.86
N GLU A 126 -11.10 12.04 -23.19
CA GLU A 126 -10.13 11.05 -22.74
C GLU A 126 -9.01 11.71 -21.95
N ILE A 127 -8.55 11.01 -20.91
CA ILE A 127 -7.37 11.42 -20.13
C ILE A 127 -6.46 10.24 -19.94
N SER A 128 -5.15 10.47 -20.03
CA SER A 128 -4.14 9.46 -19.72
C SER A 128 -2.99 10.03 -18.89
N VAL A 129 -2.23 9.13 -18.30
CA VAL A 129 -1.04 9.42 -17.51
C VAL A 129 0.13 8.70 -18.15
N HIS A 130 1.14 9.46 -18.56
CA HIS A 130 2.35 9.02 -19.22
C HIS A 130 3.55 9.12 -18.28
N ASP A 131 4.22 8.02 -18.02
CA ASP A 131 5.40 7.97 -17.17
C ASP A 131 6.63 8.47 -17.92
N LEU A 132 7.44 9.32 -17.28
CA LEU A 132 8.63 9.91 -17.87
C LEU A 132 9.95 9.37 -17.30
N THR A 133 9.93 8.76 -16.12
CA THR A 133 11.16 8.43 -15.38
C THR A 133 11.30 6.95 -15.04
N GLY A 134 10.22 6.20 -15.10
CA GLY A 134 10.23 4.75 -14.86
C GLY A 134 10.34 4.32 -13.41
N LEU A 135 10.24 5.25 -12.45
CA LEU A 135 10.29 4.90 -11.04
C LEU A 135 9.52 5.89 -10.16
N ASP A 136 8.66 5.33 -9.32
CA ASP A 136 7.97 6.01 -8.22
C ASP A 136 7.08 7.20 -8.58
N GLY A 137 6.70 7.37 -9.85
CA GLY A 137 5.61 8.27 -10.23
C GLY A 137 4.31 7.81 -9.58
N ARG A 138 3.65 8.68 -8.82
CA ARG A 138 2.45 8.34 -8.06
C ARG A 138 1.30 9.26 -8.44
N VAL A 139 0.17 8.66 -8.80
CA VAL A 139 -1.05 9.39 -9.18
C VAL A 139 -2.24 8.84 -8.38
N ASP A 140 -2.82 9.68 -7.54
CA ASP A 140 -4.00 9.33 -6.76
C ASP A 140 -5.28 9.75 -7.47
N ALA A 141 -5.41 11.05 -7.73
CA ALA A 141 -6.60 11.62 -8.31
C ALA A 141 -6.29 12.76 -9.28
N ILE A 142 -7.15 12.92 -10.28
CA ILE A 142 -7.15 14.05 -11.18
C ILE A 142 -8.46 14.83 -10.97
N LEU A 143 -8.34 16.15 -10.85
CA LEU A 143 -9.46 17.06 -10.72
C LEU A 143 -9.43 18.06 -11.85
N LEU A 144 -10.50 18.11 -12.62
CA LEU A 144 -10.79 19.17 -13.59
C LEU A 144 -11.87 20.06 -12.99
N THR A 145 -11.60 21.35 -12.80
CA THR A 145 -12.56 22.25 -12.14
C THR A 145 -12.57 23.66 -12.77
N LYS A 146 -13.74 24.26 -12.81
CA LYS A 146 -13.91 25.68 -13.20
C LYS A 146 -13.66 26.64 -12.03
N SER A 147 -13.49 26.10 -10.80
CA SER A 147 -13.11 26.93 -9.64
C SER A 147 -11.67 27.42 -9.79
N GLY A 148 -11.45 28.69 -9.50
CA GLY A 148 -10.10 29.24 -9.42
C GLY A 148 -9.34 28.86 -8.14
N ASP A 149 -10.03 28.23 -7.16
CA ASP A 149 -9.45 27.90 -5.88
C ASP A 149 -8.66 26.58 -5.95
N ALA A 150 -7.49 26.55 -5.32
CA ALA A 150 -6.72 25.33 -5.16
C ALA A 150 -7.46 24.35 -4.22
N PRO A 151 -7.46 23.03 -4.51
CA PRO A 151 -7.89 22.04 -3.52
C PRO A 151 -6.98 22.06 -2.30
N GLY A 152 -7.53 21.75 -1.10
CA GLY A 152 -6.72 21.61 0.11
C GLY A 152 -5.92 20.29 0.09
N ASP A 153 -4.69 20.34 0.60
CA ASP A 153 -3.76 19.20 0.59
C ASP A 153 -3.94 18.25 1.79
N SER A 154 -4.61 18.70 2.86
CA SER A 154 -4.81 17.86 4.04
C SER A 154 -5.66 16.62 3.72
N LEU A 155 -5.49 15.56 4.49
CA LEU A 155 -6.29 14.33 4.34
C LEU A 155 -7.78 14.61 4.56
N GLU A 156 -8.12 15.50 5.50
CA GLU A 156 -9.49 15.91 5.75
C GLU A 156 -10.09 16.65 4.55
N ASP A 157 -9.37 17.61 3.97
CA ASP A 157 -9.80 18.35 2.79
C ASP A 157 -10.02 17.41 1.60
N TYR A 158 -9.08 16.47 1.39
CA TYR A 158 -9.21 15.46 0.34
C TYR A 158 -10.45 14.58 0.53
N LYS A 159 -10.66 14.03 1.74
CA LYS A 159 -11.83 13.22 2.06
C LYS A 159 -13.15 14.00 1.88
N ALA A 160 -13.17 15.27 2.30
CA ALA A 160 -14.34 16.13 2.13
C ALA A 160 -14.63 16.43 0.66
N LEU A 161 -13.61 16.76 -0.14
CA LEU A 161 -13.74 17.01 -1.58
C LEU A 161 -14.21 15.75 -2.32
N ARG A 162 -13.59 14.60 -2.03
CA ARG A 162 -13.96 13.31 -2.60
C ARG A 162 -15.40 12.93 -2.29
N SER A 163 -15.82 13.02 -1.03
CA SER A 163 -17.21 12.72 -0.63
C SER A 163 -18.23 13.61 -1.32
N LYS A 164 -17.86 14.87 -1.61
CA LYS A 164 -18.73 15.83 -2.31
C LYS A 164 -18.84 15.54 -3.79
N LEU A 165 -17.74 15.20 -4.46
CA LEU A 165 -17.70 15.02 -5.92
C LEU A 165 -18.03 13.58 -6.34
N LEU A 166 -17.66 12.62 -5.50
CA LEU A 166 -17.85 11.19 -5.72
C LEU A 166 -18.55 10.57 -4.49
N PRO A 167 -19.86 10.84 -4.29
CA PRO A 167 -20.57 10.26 -3.17
C PRO A 167 -20.55 8.74 -3.25
N GLU A 168 -20.01 8.10 -2.21
CA GLU A 168 -19.85 6.65 -2.14
C GLU A 168 -20.92 6.04 -1.25
N LYS A 169 -21.48 4.90 -1.67
CA LYS A 169 -22.37 4.10 -0.86
C LYS A 169 -21.58 2.96 -0.23
N THR A 170 -21.63 2.85 1.09
CA THR A 170 -21.11 1.68 1.79
C THR A 170 -22.08 0.50 1.63
N GLU A 171 -21.60 -0.58 1.03
CA GLU A 171 -22.39 -1.81 0.84
C GLU A 171 -22.31 -2.67 2.11
N ASP A 172 -23.47 -3.06 2.66
CA ASP A 172 -23.53 -3.98 3.79
C ASP A 172 -23.34 -5.42 3.31
N LYS A 173 -22.29 -6.08 3.79
CA LYS A 173 -21.97 -7.49 3.50
C LYS A 173 -22.54 -8.47 4.54
N GLY A 174 -23.34 -7.96 5.47
CA GLY A 174 -24.05 -8.75 6.47
C GLY A 174 -23.25 -9.05 7.73
N LYS A 175 -23.76 -10.03 8.48
CA LYS A 175 -23.22 -10.38 9.80
C LYS A 175 -22.54 -11.75 9.80
N TYR A 176 -21.42 -11.82 10.51
CA TYR A 176 -20.58 -13.01 10.69
C TYR A 176 -20.43 -13.33 12.18
N ASP A 177 -20.13 -14.58 12.48
CA ASP A 177 -19.83 -15.01 13.84
C ASP A 177 -18.43 -14.50 14.24
N PHE A 178 -17.50 -14.55 13.29
CA PHE A 178 -16.12 -14.14 13.50
C PHE A 178 -15.61 -13.31 12.30
N VAL A 179 -15.12 -12.12 12.58
CA VAL A 179 -14.50 -11.20 11.59
C VAL A 179 -13.01 -11.12 11.89
N ILE A 180 -12.20 -11.50 10.93
CA ILE A 180 -10.75 -11.53 11.04
C ILE A 180 -10.16 -10.50 10.07
N VAL A 181 -9.39 -9.54 10.59
CA VAL A 181 -8.70 -8.53 9.81
C VAL A 181 -7.23 -8.89 9.70
N GLY A 182 -6.78 -9.13 8.48
CA GLY A 182 -5.44 -9.63 8.14
C GLY A 182 -5.44 -11.13 7.85
N ALA A 183 -5.03 -11.50 6.63
CA ALA A 183 -4.87 -12.88 6.20
C ALA A 183 -3.39 -13.29 6.11
N GLY A 184 -2.58 -12.84 7.06
CA GLY A 184 -1.29 -13.43 7.37
C GLY A 184 -1.48 -14.85 7.92
N MET A 185 -0.40 -15.57 8.21
CA MET A 185 -0.48 -16.97 8.66
C MET A 185 -1.37 -17.16 9.91
N SER A 186 -1.34 -16.22 10.85
CA SER A 186 -2.21 -16.26 12.04
C SER A 186 -3.69 -16.11 11.70
N GLY A 187 -4.04 -15.15 10.84
CA GLY A 187 -5.42 -14.93 10.40
C GLY A 187 -5.97 -16.09 9.57
N LEU A 188 -5.15 -16.66 8.69
CA LEU A 188 -5.51 -17.85 7.92
C LEU A 188 -5.82 -19.04 8.85
N CYS A 189 -4.92 -19.33 9.80
CA CYS A 189 -5.13 -20.42 10.77
C CYS A 189 -6.39 -20.19 11.61
N ALA A 190 -6.64 -18.96 12.08
CA ALA A 190 -7.82 -18.63 12.85
C ALA A 190 -9.11 -18.79 12.03
N ALA A 191 -9.10 -18.33 10.76
CA ALA A 191 -10.26 -18.43 9.86
C ALA A 191 -10.60 -19.89 9.57
N ILE A 192 -9.61 -20.69 9.18
CA ILE A 192 -9.79 -22.11 8.85
C ILE A 192 -10.31 -22.88 10.08
N ALA A 193 -9.67 -22.67 11.25
CA ALA A 193 -10.09 -23.34 12.47
C ALA A 193 -11.54 -22.99 12.83
N ALA A 194 -11.90 -21.70 12.87
CA ALA A 194 -13.25 -21.26 13.20
C ALA A 194 -14.30 -21.79 12.21
N ALA A 195 -14.00 -21.76 10.91
CA ALA A 195 -14.89 -22.26 9.87
C ALA A 195 -15.16 -23.77 10.01
N ARG A 196 -14.13 -24.55 10.32
CA ARG A 196 -14.24 -26.01 10.55
C ARG A 196 -15.02 -26.34 11.84
N PHE A 197 -15.05 -25.42 12.80
CA PHE A 197 -15.93 -25.50 13.96
C PHE A 197 -17.36 -24.99 13.70
N GLY A 198 -17.68 -24.62 12.46
CA GLY A 198 -19.02 -24.23 12.03
C GLY A 198 -19.34 -22.73 12.14
N CYS A 199 -18.36 -21.88 12.47
CA CYS A 199 -18.54 -20.45 12.48
C CYS A 199 -18.63 -19.88 11.06
N LYS A 200 -19.52 -18.91 10.84
CA LYS A 200 -19.53 -18.08 9.63
C LYS A 200 -18.45 -17.00 9.77
N VAL A 201 -17.42 -17.08 8.95
CA VAL A 201 -16.19 -16.24 9.06
C VAL A 201 -16.12 -15.23 7.92
N ALA A 202 -15.84 -13.95 8.25
CA ALA A 202 -15.34 -12.97 7.30
C ALA A 202 -13.83 -12.85 7.49
N LEU A 203 -13.05 -13.07 6.43
CA LEU A 203 -11.62 -12.87 6.40
C LEU A 203 -11.31 -11.69 5.48
N ILE A 204 -10.74 -10.63 6.04
CA ILE A 204 -10.46 -9.37 5.31
C ILE A 204 -8.95 -9.24 5.15
N GLN A 205 -8.51 -9.02 3.92
CA GLN A 205 -7.08 -8.85 3.60
C GLN A 205 -6.91 -7.63 2.72
N ASP A 206 -5.98 -6.76 3.08
CA ASP A 206 -5.66 -5.54 2.32
C ASP A 206 -5.00 -5.84 0.97
N ARG A 207 -4.28 -6.93 0.85
CA ARG A 207 -3.60 -7.39 -0.36
C ARG A 207 -4.39 -8.45 -1.10
N TYR A 208 -4.07 -8.65 -2.38
CA TYR A 208 -4.57 -9.79 -3.16
C TYR A 208 -3.75 -11.07 -2.95
N ILE A 209 -2.66 -10.99 -2.19
CA ILE A 209 -1.83 -12.14 -1.81
C ILE A 209 -2.09 -12.49 -0.34
N LEU A 210 -2.24 -13.78 -0.07
CA LEU A 210 -2.45 -14.32 1.27
C LEU A 210 -1.14 -14.82 1.87
N GLY A 211 -1.02 -14.78 3.21
CA GLY A 211 0.11 -15.32 3.93
C GLY A 211 0.96 -14.28 4.69
N GLY A 212 0.76 -12.99 4.41
CA GLY A 212 1.53 -11.91 5.04
C GLY A 212 3.03 -12.07 4.80
N ASN A 213 3.83 -12.13 5.85
CA ASN A 213 5.28 -12.31 5.71
C ASN A 213 5.65 -13.60 4.98
N ASN A 214 4.86 -14.68 5.12
CA ASN A 214 5.05 -15.91 4.36
C ASN A 214 4.27 -15.90 3.04
N SER A 215 4.64 -15.00 2.16
CA SER A 215 4.06 -14.85 0.83
C SER A 215 5.12 -14.50 -0.21
N SER A 216 4.75 -14.53 -1.48
CA SER A 216 5.62 -14.09 -2.58
C SER A 216 5.92 -12.59 -2.55
N GLU A 217 5.14 -11.79 -1.83
CA GLU A 217 5.37 -10.34 -1.66
C GLU A 217 6.48 -10.06 -0.64
N VAL A 218 6.43 -10.70 0.54
CA VAL A 218 7.36 -10.38 1.64
C VAL A 218 8.50 -11.39 1.74
N ARG A 219 8.29 -12.63 1.30
CA ARG A 219 9.30 -13.67 1.10
C ARG A 219 10.05 -14.12 2.35
N VAL A 220 9.40 -14.12 3.51
CA VAL A 220 9.93 -14.67 4.76
C VAL A 220 9.50 -16.12 4.91
N GLY A 221 10.44 -17.02 5.18
CA GLY A 221 10.19 -18.43 5.42
C GLY A 221 9.47 -18.67 6.75
N LEU A 222 8.62 -19.71 6.79
CA LEU A 222 8.09 -20.20 8.06
C LEU A 222 9.21 -20.85 8.86
N GLY A 223 9.41 -20.43 10.10
CA GLY A 223 10.35 -21.01 11.04
C GLY A 223 9.65 -21.51 12.30
N GLY A 224 10.40 -22.13 13.18
CA GLY A 224 9.92 -22.62 14.47
C GLY A 224 9.57 -24.10 14.48
N GLN A 225 9.11 -24.55 15.63
CA GLN A 225 8.72 -25.94 15.86
C GLN A 225 7.20 -26.02 16.03
N ILE A 226 6.59 -26.89 15.27
CA ILE A 226 5.16 -27.19 15.31
C ILE A 226 4.94 -28.64 15.71
N ASN A 227 3.70 -29.01 15.97
CA ASN A 227 3.33 -30.38 16.37
C ASN A 227 3.97 -30.84 17.69
N MET A 228 4.19 -29.90 18.61
CA MET A 228 4.80 -30.16 19.91
C MET A 228 3.75 -30.48 20.99
N ALA A 229 4.14 -31.33 21.96
CA ALA A 229 3.36 -31.54 23.16
C ALA A 229 3.16 -30.21 23.94
N PRO A 230 2.01 -29.99 24.60
CA PRO A 230 0.91 -30.95 24.81
C PRO A 230 -0.15 -30.98 23.70
N TYR A 231 -0.04 -30.11 22.67
CA TYR A 231 -1.06 -29.96 21.61
C TYR A 231 -0.50 -30.11 20.20
N PRO A 232 -0.02 -31.31 19.81
CA PRO A 232 0.67 -31.48 18.52
C PRO A 232 -0.20 -31.21 17.31
N SER A 233 -1.52 -31.28 17.44
CA SER A 233 -2.47 -31.02 16.33
C SER A 233 -2.59 -29.54 15.95
N LEU A 234 -2.10 -28.59 16.76
CA LEU A 234 -2.16 -27.17 16.44
C LEU A 234 -1.39 -26.81 15.16
N GLY A 235 -0.38 -27.59 14.79
CA GLY A 235 0.38 -27.38 13.56
C GLY A 235 -0.27 -27.94 12.28
N TYR A 236 -1.39 -28.65 12.34
CA TYR A 236 -1.95 -29.31 11.16
C TYR A 236 -2.40 -28.33 10.07
N ILE A 237 -3.01 -27.22 10.44
CA ILE A 237 -3.42 -26.18 9.46
C ILE A 237 -2.17 -25.58 8.77
N LEU A 238 -1.10 -25.35 9.52
CA LEU A 238 0.14 -24.85 8.93
C LEU A 238 0.74 -25.81 7.89
N ASN A 239 0.58 -27.14 8.08
CA ASN A 239 1.02 -28.12 7.11
C ASN A 239 0.20 -28.08 5.81
N GLU A 240 -1.07 -27.63 5.89
CA GLU A 240 -1.93 -27.51 4.71
C GLU A 240 -1.63 -26.26 3.88
N ILE A 241 -1.37 -25.12 4.55
CA ILE A 241 -1.23 -23.82 3.89
C ILE A 241 0.22 -23.35 3.72
N GLY A 242 1.16 -23.95 4.45
CA GLY A 242 2.58 -23.59 4.38
C GLY A 242 3.25 -24.10 3.11
N PRO A 243 4.34 -23.48 2.68
CA PRO A 243 5.14 -23.96 1.55
C PRO A 243 5.90 -25.25 1.92
N ASP A 244 6.20 -26.06 0.91
CA ASP A 244 6.93 -27.34 1.10
C ASP A 244 8.39 -27.16 1.53
N ARG A 245 8.92 -25.95 1.39
CA ARG A 245 10.32 -25.62 1.68
C ARG A 245 10.42 -24.35 2.53
N ILE A 246 11.43 -24.31 3.37
CA ILE A 246 11.77 -23.15 4.20
C ILE A 246 12.83 -22.31 3.50
N GLY A 247 12.77 -21.00 3.61
CA GLY A 247 13.80 -20.08 3.12
C GLY A 247 13.29 -18.66 2.96
N ASN A 248 14.17 -17.70 3.21
CA ASN A 248 13.92 -16.27 3.00
C ASN A 248 14.41 -15.83 1.62
N ALA A 249 13.89 -14.74 1.09
CA ALA A 249 14.27 -14.11 -0.19
C ALA A 249 14.44 -15.13 -1.33
N ARG A 250 13.50 -16.05 -1.46
CA ARG A 250 13.46 -17.02 -2.56
C ARG A 250 12.59 -16.51 -3.70
N GLY A 251 12.69 -17.12 -4.88
CA GLY A 251 11.78 -16.83 -5.98
C GLY A 251 10.31 -16.96 -5.55
N ALA A 252 9.42 -16.16 -6.11
CA ALA A 252 8.01 -16.07 -5.71
C ALA A 252 7.29 -17.43 -5.62
N HIS A 253 7.59 -18.34 -6.58
CA HIS A 253 7.00 -19.69 -6.62
C HIS A 253 7.30 -20.56 -5.39
N HIS A 254 8.36 -20.23 -4.64
CA HIS A 254 8.77 -20.96 -3.44
C HIS A 254 7.72 -20.87 -2.32
N TYR A 255 6.99 -19.74 -2.24
CA TYR A 255 6.01 -19.47 -1.17
C TYR A 255 4.65 -20.11 -1.43
N GLN A 256 4.44 -20.65 -2.61
CA GLN A 256 3.24 -21.43 -2.96
C GLN A 256 1.94 -20.76 -2.50
N ASP A 257 1.76 -19.47 -2.80
CA ASP A 257 0.60 -18.69 -2.37
C ASP A 257 -0.73 -19.32 -2.78
N TRP A 258 -0.74 -20.04 -3.89
CA TRP A 258 -1.88 -20.81 -4.38
C TRP A 258 -2.44 -21.80 -3.35
N LYS A 259 -1.60 -22.43 -2.50
CA LYS A 259 -2.07 -23.35 -1.44
C LYS A 259 -3.00 -22.64 -0.46
N LYS A 260 -2.64 -21.44 -0.07
CA LYS A 260 -3.43 -20.63 0.87
C LYS A 260 -4.80 -20.30 0.25
N TRP A 261 -4.79 -19.89 -1.02
CA TRP A 261 -6.01 -19.63 -1.78
C TRP A 261 -6.89 -20.86 -1.92
N ASP A 262 -6.33 -22.01 -2.29
CA ASP A 262 -7.08 -23.25 -2.50
C ASP A 262 -7.74 -23.73 -1.21
N VAL A 263 -7.03 -23.69 -0.08
CA VAL A 263 -7.59 -24.08 1.22
C VAL A 263 -8.72 -23.14 1.65
N ILE A 264 -8.52 -21.82 1.52
CA ILE A 264 -9.59 -20.85 1.85
C ILE A 264 -10.80 -21.01 0.93
N ALA A 265 -10.60 -21.24 -0.36
CA ALA A 265 -11.70 -21.45 -1.32
C ALA A 265 -12.48 -22.75 -1.06
N ALA A 266 -11.83 -23.74 -0.47
CA ALA A 266 -12.47 -25.01 -0.11
C ALA A 266 -13.31 -24.94 1.19
N GLU A 267 -13.17 -23.88 2.00
CA GLU A 267 -13.89 -23.73 3.26
C GLU A 267 -15.21 -22.95 3.06
N PRO A 268 -16.38 -23.62 3.02
CA PRO A 268 -17.65 -22.97 2.64
C PRO A 268 -18.13 -21.92 3.65
N ASN A 269 -17.64 -21.97 4.87
CA ASN A 269 -18.00 -21.03 5.94
C ASN A 269 -17.11 -19.78 5.97
N ILE A 270 -16.11 -19.65 5.07
CA ILE A 270 -15.26 -18.45 4.95
C ILE A 270 -15.74 -17.60 3.77
N THR A 271 -15.97 -16.32 4.02
CA THR A 271 -16.07 -15.30 2.99
C THR A 271 -14.80 -14.47 3.01
N LEU A 272 -14.01 -14.58 1.95
CA LEU A 272 -12.77 -13.80 1.79
C LEU A 272 -13.07 -12.46 1.10
N PHE A 273 -12.56 -11.38 1.68
CA PHE A 273 -12.53 -10.02 1.14
C PHE A 273 -11.08 -9.62 0.90
N ALA A 274 -10.49 -10.07 -0.22
CA ALA A 274 -9.12 -9.72 -0.61
C ALA A 274 -9.07 -8.36 -1.32
N GLY A 275 -8.02 -7.58 -1.08
CA GLY A 275 -7.85 -6.22 -1.60
C GLY A 275 -8.68 -5.18 -0.85
N TYR A 276 -9.12 -5.47 0.39
CA TYR A 276 -9.90 -4.55 1.22
C TYR A 276 -9.10 -4.10 2.44
N THR A 277 -8.80 -2.83 2.53
CA THR A 277 -8.18 -2.22 3.72
C THR A 277 -9.26 -1.76 4.68
N VAL A 278 -9.25 -2.28 5.90
CA VAL A 278 -10.12 -1.78 6.99
C VAL A 278 -9.61 -0.41 7.41
N ASP A 279 -10.43 0.62 7.32
CA ASP A 279 -10.08 1.99 7.68
C ASP A 279 -10.97 2.59 8.78
N LYS A 280 -11.95 1.81 9.26
CA LYS A 280 -12.84 2.25 10.33
C LYS A 280 -13.40 1.09 11.15
N ALA A 281 -13.37 1.23 12.48
CA ALA A 281 -14.11 0.40 13.42
C ALA A 281 -15.36 1.13 13.90
N ILE A 282 -16.52 0.46 13.87
CA ILE A 282 -17.79 0.96 14.40
C ILE A 282 -17.94 0.42 15.81
N MET A 283 -17.83 1.33 16.77
CA MET A 283 -17.83 0.99 18.20
C MET A 283 -19.17 1.26 18.84
N GLU A 284 -19.62 0.36 19.72
CA GLU A 284 -20.76 0.58 20.62
C GLU A 284 -20.43 0.00 22.00
N ASN A 285 -20.59 0.78 23.05
CA ASN A 285 -20.34 0.37 24.44
C ASN A 285 -18.97 -0.32 24.68
N GLY A 286 -17.92 0.17 24.01
CA GLY A 286 -16.57 -0.38 24.14
C GLY A 286 -16.33 -1.68 23.35
N SER A 287 -17.27 -2.10 22.50
CA SER A 287 -17.15 -3.28 21.65
C SER A 287 -17.21 -2.90 20.18
N ILE A 288 -16.48 -3.61 19.33
CA ILE A 288 -16.58 -3.47 17.88
C ILE A 288 -17.87 -4.14 17.42
N MET A 289 -18.74 -3.42 16.72
CA MET A 289 -19.98 -3.94 16.12
C MET A 289 -19.83 -4.26 14.64
N ALA A 290 -19.01 -3.48 13.95
CA ALA A 290 -18.71 -3.65 12.53
C ALA A 290 -17.37 -3.01 12.18
N VAL A 291 -16.84 -3.40 11.04
CA VAL A 291 -15.73 -2.69 10.38
C VAL A 291 -16.20 -2.16 9.01
N GLU A 292 -15.63 -1.04 8.58
CA GLU A 292 -15.73 -0.58 7.20
C GLU A 292 -14.38 -0.73 6.54
N ALA A 293 -14.41 -1.11 5.27
CA ALA A 293 -13.21 -1.33 4.47
C ALA A 293 -13.37 -0.75 3.06
N VAL A 294 -12.25 -0.38 2.47
CA VAL A 294 -12.17 0.17 1.11
C VAL A 294 -11.40 -0.79 0.21
N GLU A 295 -11.94 -1.08 -0.95
CA GLU A 295 -11.29 -1.92 -1.95
C GLU A 295 -10.21 -1.14 -2.70
N ALA A 296 -9.08 -1.78 -2.97
CA ALA A 296 -7.88 -1.14 -3.51
C ALA A 296 -8.06 -0.54 -4.91
N THR A 297 -8.67 -1.28 -5.85
CA THR A 297 -8.72 -0.88 -7.27
C THR A 297 -9.88 0.07 -7.55
N LYS A 298 -11.10 -0.36 -7.26
CA LYS A 298 -12.31 0.43 -7.52
C LYS A 298 -12.67 1.38 -6.38
N GLN A 299 -12.01 1.21 -5.23
CA GLN A 299 -12.24 2.00 -4.02
C GLN A 299 -13.71 1.99 -3.55
N ASN A 300 -14.40 0.88 -3.79
CA ASN A 300 -15.74 0.64 -3.26
C ASN A 300 -15.67 0.38 -1.75
N ARG A 301 -16.66 0.86 -1.02
CA ARG A 301 -16.71 0.69 0.44
C ARG A 301 -17.68 -0.40 0.84
N ILE A 302 -17.27 -1.22 1.80
CA ILE A 302 -18.10 -2.26 2.39
C ILE A 302 -18.16 -2.08 3.91
N ARG A 303 -19.25 -2.60 4.51
CA ARG A 303 -19.41 -2.76 5.97
C ARG A 303 -19.62 -4.23 6.28
N ILE A 304 -18.93 -4.72 7.28
CA ILE A 304 -19.01 -6.10 7.76
C ILE A 304 -19.28 -6.07 9.27
N SER A 305 -20.42 -6.62 9.68
CA SER A 305 -20.81 -6.74 11.08
C SER A 305 -20.36 -8.09 11.65
N GLY A 306 -20.08 -8.16 12.95
CA GLY A 306 -19.61 -9.40 13.58
C GLY A 306 -20.01 -9.55 15.03
N CYS A 307 -19.88 -10.77 15.55
CA CYS A 307 -20.02 -11.07 16.98
C CYS A 307 -18.66 -10.94 17.70
N ILE A 308 -17.60 -11.43 17.06
CA ILE A 308 -16.22 -11.40 17.55
C ILE A 308 -15.33 -10.86 16.44
N PHE A 309 -14.32 -10.06 16.80
CA PHE A 309 -13.32 -9.50 15.91
C PHE A 309 -11.93 -9.91 16.35
N SER A 310 -11.06 -10.19 15.39
CA SER A 310 -9.64 -10.49 15.62
C SER A 310 -8.78 -9.57 14.77
N ASP A 311 -7.77 -8.97 15.40
CA ASP A 311 -6.71 -8.26 14.73
C ASP A 311 -5.57 -9.23 14.41
N CYS A 312 -5.34 -9.46 13.12
CA CYS A 312 -4.26 -10.27 12.57
C CYS A 312 -3.46 -9.46 11.53
N THR A 313 -3.49 -8.12 11.64
CA THR A 313 -2.86 -7.21 10.68
C THR A 313 -1.34 -7.14 10.79
N GLY A 314 -0.76 -7.63 11.89
CA GLY A 314 0.67 -7.53 12.18
C GLY A 314 1.05 -6.27 12.97
N ASP A 315 0.38 -5.15 12.70
CA ASP A 315 0.68 -3.84 13.28
C ASP A 315 -0.42 -3.30 14.20
N ALA A 316 -1.26 -4.20 14.74
CA ALA A 316 -2.38 -3.86 15.64
C ALA A 316 -3.35 -2.81 15.05
N HIS A 317 -3.51 -2.80 13.72
CA HIS A 317 -4.26 -1.76 13.02
C HIS A 317 -5.73 -1.67 13.45
N LEU A 318 -6.42 -2.81 13.55
CA LEU A 318 -7.80 -2.85 14.02
C LEU A 318 -7.91 -2.40 15.48
N ALA A 319 -6.92 -2.75 16.31
CA ALA A 319 -6.88 -2.35 17.72
C ALA A 319 -6.74 -0.82 17.86
N VAL A 320 -5.90 -0.19 17.04
CA VAL A 320 -5.76 1.27 16.97
C VAL A 320 -7.07 1.92 16.54
N LEU A 321 -7.71 1.42 15.48
CA LEU A 321 -9.01 1.94 15.01
C LEU A 321 -10.12 1.79 16.05
N ALA A 322 -10.05 0.75 16.88
CA ALA A 322 -10.99 0.52 17.97
C ALA A 322 -10.70 1.32 19.25
N GLY A 323 -9.58 2.05 19.30
CA GLY A 323 -9.15 2.80 20.47
C GLY A 323 -8.65 1.91 21.62
N ALA A 324 -8.19 0.70 21.31
CA ALA A 324 -7.58 -0.18 22.30
C ALA A 324 -6.20 0.36 22.73
N ARG A 325 -5.75 -0.03 23.93
CA ARG A 325 -4.40 0.27 24.37
C ARG A 325 -3.39 -0.49 23.50
N THR A 326 -2.50 0.25 22.85
CA THR A 326 -1.41 -0.28 22.06
C THR A 326 -0.07 0.21 22.59
N MET A 327 1.00 -0.49 22.28
CA MET A 327 2.38 -0.15 22.66
C MET A 327 3.27 -0.31 21.43
N MET A 328 4.30 0.52 21.32
CA MET A 328 5.34 0.47 20.29
C MET A 328 6.70 0.70 20.95
N GLY A 329 7.76 0.22 20.35
CA GLY A 329 9.09 0.30 20.92
C GLY A 329 9.34 -0.79 21.96
N ARG A 330 10.30 -0.54 22.86
CA ARG A 330 10.68 -1.49 23.92
C ARG A 330 10.27 -0.94 25.27
N GLU A 331 9.54 -1.74 26.04
CA GLU A 331 9.16 -1.42 27.41
C GLU A 331 10.33 -1.56 28.37
N ALA A 332 10.28 -0.82 29.46
CA ALA A 332 11.27 -0.92 30.51
C ALA A 332 11.17 -2.27 31.27
N LYS A 333 12.30 -2.79 31.71
CA LYS A 333 12.38 -4.00 32.53
C LYS A 333 11.48 -3.97 33.77
N SER A 334 11.26 -2.79 34.34
CA SER A 334 10.38 -2.61 35.50
C SER A 334 8.91 -2.89 35.22
N GLU A 335 8.48 -2.93 33.93
CA GLU A 335 7.07 -3.11 33.58
C GLU A 335 6.65 -4.59 33.66
N PHE A 336 7.45 -5.50 33.08
CA PHE A 336 7.14 -6.93 33.03
C PHE A 336 8.21 -7.83 33.65
N GLY A 337 9.33 -7.29 34.11
CA GLY A 337 10.41 -8.05 34.74
C GLY A 337 11.24 -8.91 33.79
N GLU A 338 11.20 -8.65 32.50
CA GLU A 338 11.92 -9.43 31.50
C GLU A 338 13.44 -9.19 31.58
N SER A 339 14.22 -10.28 31.52
CA SER A 339 15.66 -10.22 31.74
C SER A 339 16.43 -9.45 30.65
N LEU A 340 15.90 -9.43 29.42
CA LEU A 340 16.52 -8.78 28.26
C LEU A 340 15.94 -7.40 27.94
N ALA A 341 14.90 -6.97 28.67
CA ALA A 341 14.33 -5.64 28.48
C ALA A 341 15.33 -4.56 28.91
N PRO A 342 15.32 -3.39 28.24
CA PRO A 342 16.14 -2.24 28.64
C PRO A 342 15.74 -1.70 30.01
N GLU A 343 16.64 -1.02 30.69
CA GLU A 343 16.36 -0.41 32.01
C GLU A 343 15.33 0.73 31.90
N LYS A 344 15.25 1.39 30.74
CA LYS A 344 14.27 2.44 30.43
C LYS A 344 13.60 2.10 29.10
N ALA A 345 12.30 2.37 29.01
CA ALA A 345 11.56 2.26 27.75
C ALA A 345 12.16 3.19 26.69
N ASP A 346 12.13 2.75 25.44
CA ASP A 346 12.51 3.52 24.28
C ASP A 346 11.59 3.19 23.07
N ASP A 347 11.71 3.96 22.00
CA ASP A 347 10.88 3.83 20.80
C ASP A 347 11.55 2.98 19.70
N TYR A 348 12.57 2.19 20.04
CA TYR A 348 13.27 1.37 19.06
C TYR A 348 12.41 0.21 18.60
N THR A 349 12.34 0.07 17.28
CA THR A 349 11.68 -1.04 16.58
C THR A 349 12.71 -1.78 15.72
N MET A 350 12.31 -2.90 15.13
CA MET A 350 13.14 -3.57 14.14
C MET A 350 13.22 -2.75 12.86
N GLY A 351 14.34 -2.82 12.15
CA GLY A 351 14.52 -2.19 10.85
C GLY A 351 13.59 -2.78 9.78
N VAL A 352 13.41 -2.03 8.70
CA VAL A 352 12.72 -2.48 7.50
C VAL A 352 13.74 -3.14 6.58
N SER A 353 13.48 -4.39 6.18
CA SER A 353 14.33 -5.13 5.24
C SER A 353 13.76 -5.01 3.83
N ILE A 354 14.60 -4.64 2.87
CA ILE A 354 14.29 -4.72 1.45
C ILE A 354 14.88 -6.02 0.91
N GLU A 355 14.02 -6.89 0.41
CA GLU A 355 14.42 -8.18 -0.13
C GLU A 355 14.27 -8.22 -1.65
N TRP A 356 15.28 -8.74 -2.34
CA TRP A 356 15.21 -8.98 -3.79
C TRP A 356 15.77 -10.35 -4.12
N TYR A 357 15.42 -10.81 -5.30
CA TYR A 357 15.93 -12.05 -5.87
C TYR A 357 16.80 -11.72 -7.08
N CYS A 358 18.04 -12.19 -7.04
CA CYS A 358 18.98 -12.08 -8.16
C CYS A 358 19.17 -13.42 -8.83
N GLU A 359 19.25 -13.39 -10.16
CA GLU A 359 19.57 -14.55 -10.99
C GLU A 359 20.80 -14.22 -11.85
N ASP A 360 21.81 -15.10 -11.80
CA ASP A 360 22.97 -14.97 -12.66
C ASP A 360 22.57 -15.25 -14.11
N GLN A 361 22.66 -14.24 -14.95
CA GLN A 361 22.34 -14.35 -16.38
C GLN A 361 23.49 -14.95 -17.19
N ASN A 362 24.65 -15.24 -16.59
CA ASN A 362 25.86 -15.71 -17.25
C ASN A 362 26.38 -14.80 -18.39
N THR A 363 25.92 -13.56 -18.44
CA THR A 363 26.33 -12.54 -19.39
C THR A 363 26.47 -11.19 -18.67
N PRO A 364 27.44 -10.34 -19.08
CA PRO A 364 27.53 -8.98 -18.53
C PRO A 364 26.24 -8.22 -18.80
N CYS A 365 25.63 -7.66 -17.72
CA CYS A 365 24.48 -6.76 -17.80
C CYS A 365 24.96 -5.35 -17.52
N SER A 366 24.54 -4.38 -18.33
CA SER A 366 24.81 -2.97 -18.06
C SER A 366 23.82 -2.44 -17.02
N PHE A 367 24.31 -1.67 -16.08
CA PHE A 367 23.45 -0.89 -15.18
C PHE A 367 22.77 0.23 -15.97
N PRO A 368 21.48 0.53 -15.74
CA PRO A 368 20.78 1.59 -16.47
C PRO A 368 21.37 2.99 -16.19
N ASP A 369 21.77 3.70 -17.23
CA ASP A 369 22.27 5.09 -17.12
C ASP A 369 21.21 6.06 -16.59
N SER A 370 19.94 5.69 -16.70
CA SER A 370 18.78 6.47 -16.20
C SER A 370 18.70 6.56 -14.68
N LEU A 371 19.46 5.74 -13.94
CA LEU A 371 19.52 5.76 -12.48
C LEU A 371 20.62 6.69 -11.93
N ASP A 372 20.94 7.75 -12.63
CA ASP A 372 21.99 8.72 -12.25
C ASP A 372 21.66 9.52 -10.96
N TRP A 373 20.43 9.46 -10.48
CA TRP A 373 19.95 10.01 -9.21
C TRP A 373 20.12 9.04 -8.03
N GLY A 374 20.40 7.76 -8.29
CA GLY A 374 20.64 6.76 -7.25
C GLY A 374 21.88 7.07 -6.40
N LEU A 375 22.00 6.40 -5.27
CA LEU A 375 23.22 6.44 -4.46
C LEU A 375 24.39 5.94 -5.31
N LYS A 376 25.47 6.73 -5.35
CA LYS A 376 26.69 6.30 -6.03
C LYS A 376 27.50 5.46 -5.06
N LEU A 377 27.56 4.18 -5.36
CA LEU A 377 28.39 3.22 -4.65
C LEU A 377 29.66 2.97 -5.47
N ASP A 378 30.76 2.75 -4.79
CA ASP A 378 32.05 2.36 -5.37
C ASP A 378 32.55 1.07 -4.73
N GLU A 379 33.73 0.59 -5.12
CA GLU A 379 34.30 -0.65 -4.59
C GLU A 379 34.56 -0.63 -3.07
N GLU A 380 34.63 0.56 -2.45
CA GLU A 380 34.87 0.73 -1.01
C GLU A 380 33.55 0.81 -0.23
N THR A 381 32.46 1.29 -0.86
CA THR A 381 31.17 1.57 -0.22
C THR A 381 30.07 0.58 -0.59
N VAL A 382 30.28 -0.20 -1.67
CA VAL A 382 29.32 -1.25 -2.04
C VAL A 382 29.40 -2.42 -1.08
N GLU A 383 28.26 -2.80 -0.53
CA GLU A 383 28.19 -4.00 0.30
C GLU A 383 28.22 -5.28 -0.58
N PRO A 384 28.93 -6.33 -0.13
CA PRO A 384 28.96 -7.57 -0.88
C PRO A 384 27.56 -8.19 -0.96
N VAL A 385 27.22 -8.75 -2.11
CA VAL A 385 25.96 -9.49 -2.29
C VAL A 385 26.02 -10.75 -1.43
N HIS A 386 25.30 -10.74 -0.34
CA HIS A 386 25.16 -11.88 0.56
C HIS A 386 23.95 -12.73 0.15
N ARG A 387 24.06 -14.04 0.37
CA ARG A 387 22.92 -14.94 0.21
C ARG A 387 21.87 -14.79 1.30
N ALA A 388 22.20 -14.10 2.40
CA ALA A 388 21.30 -13.74 3.49
C ALA A 388 21.07 -12.23 3.49
N ASN A 389 19.83 -11.84 3.57
CA ASN A 389 19.28 -10.52 3.33
C ASN A 389 19.05 -9.66 4.58
N TRP A 390 19.48 -10.11 5.75
CA TRP A 390 19.40 -9.38 7.02
C TRP A 390 20.33 -8.17 7.10
N TYR A 391 21.26 -8.02 6.16
CA TYR A 391 22.22 -6.91 6.12
C TYR A 391 21.66 -5.62 5.51
N TRP A 392 20.49 -5.69 4.90
CA TRP A 392 19.85 -4.56 4.21
C TRP A 392 18.68 -4.00 5.02
N GLU A 393 18.87 -3.88 6.32
CA GLU A 393 17.90 -3.25 7.21
C GLU A 393 18.15 -1.75 7.30
N VAL A 394 17.09 -0.96 7.16
CA VAL A 394 17.11 0.50 7.25
C VAL A 394 16.08 1.00 8.26
N GLY A 395 16.31 2.19 8.82
CA GLY A 395 15.35 2.85 9.70
C GLY A 395 15.24 2.26 11.11
N MET A 396 16.24 1.52 11.60
CA MET A 396 16.22 0.91 12.94
C MET A 396 16.11 1.91 14.09
N ASN A 397 16.51 3.16 13.88
CA ASN A 397 16.49 4.23 14.87
C ASN A 397 15.48 5.34 14.50
N ASP A 398 14.67 5.11 13.49
CA ASP A 398 13.63 6.04 13.03
C ASP A 398 12.27 5.61 13.56
N ASP A 399 11.30 6.52 13.57
CA ASP A 399 9.90 6.19 13.84
C ASP A 399 9.34 5.41 12.64
N GLN A 400 9.25 4.09 12.77
CA GLN A 400 8.83 3.17 11.71
C GLN A 400 7.39 3.40 11.21
N ILE A 401 6.59 4.13 11.97
CA ILE A 401 5.21 4.47 11.59
C ILE A 401 5.16 5.85 10.94
N ALA A 402 5.69 6.86 11.61
CA ALA A 402 5.67 8.23 11.11
C ALA A 402 6.52 8.41 9.83
N ASP A 403 7.67 7.73 9.77
CA ASP A 403 8.64 7.81 8.67
C ASP A 403 8.57 6.61 7.69
N ALA A 404 7.53 5.78 7.75
CA ALA A 404 7.44 4.53 6.99
C ALA A 404 7.68 4.71 5.47
N GLU A 405 7.08 5.72 4.86
CA GLU A 405 7.31 6.02 3.43
C GLU A 405 8.74 6.41 3.13
N LYS A 406 9.33 7.28 3.96
CA LYS A 406 10.71 7.74 3.81
C LYS A 406 11.68 6.58 3.96
N ILE A 407 11.47 5.73 4.96
CA ILE A 407 12.32 4.57 5.24
C ILE A 407 12.25 3.59 4.07
N ARG A 408 11.05 3.28 3.57
CA ARG A 408 10.85 2.41 2.42
C ARG A 408 11.54 2.96 1.18
N ASP A 409 11.27 4.21 0.85
CA ASP A 409 11.82 4.84 -0.34
C ASP A 409 13.36 4.85 -0.29
N TYR A 410 13.94 5.21 0.87
CA TYR A 410 15.38 5.13 1.06
C TYR A 410 15.93 3.73 0.87
N GLY A 411 15.28 2.72 1.50
CA GLY A 411 15.68 1.33 1.36
C GLY A 411 15.67 0.85 -0.09
N MET A 412 14.66 1.23 -0.87
CA MET A 412 14.59 0.87 -2.30
C MET A 412 15.73 1.46 -3.12
N TYR A 413 16.25 2.63 -2.75
CA TYR A 413 17.36 3.26 -3.49
C TYR A 413 18.73 2.80 -3.03
N VAL A 414 18.84 2.29 -1.82
CA VAL A 414 20.06 1.63 -1.34
C VAL A 414 20.18 0.23 -1.96
N ALA A 415 19.07 -0.48 -2.10
CA ALA A 415 19.02 -1.84 -2.69
C ALA A 415 19.21 -1.85 -4.20
#